data_9da5e5c77dd66d70cfcb0bf4d2b07986
#
_entry.id   9da5e5c77dd66d70cfcb0bf4d2b07986
#
_cell.length_a   1.000
_cell.length_b   1.000
_cell.length_c   1.000
_cell.angle_alpha   90.00
_cell.angle_beta   90.00
_cell.angle_gamma   90.00
#
_symmetry.space_group_name_H-M   'P 1'
#
loop_
_entity.id
_entity.type
_entity.pdbx_description
1 polymer ?
#
loop_
_entity_poly.entity_id
_entity_poly.type
_entity_poly.pdbx_seq_one_letter_code
_entity_poly.pdbx_strand_id
1 'polypeptide(L)'
;MKKTFLMVAAVAAMLISTGFTACKPNSKPKEIDIYVSGSERNGTKGVAKVWKNGKELYELTDGSKSAVANSVFVVGGDVYSAGFEDNGTHWVAKVWKNDKELYELTDGTNSGEANSLFVADDKVYTAGYDGNVAKLWKNKSATDLTDGSKSAVANSVFVAGSKVYTTGYENHVAKVWRNSKELFALTSNSSHAYSVFVVGEDVYTAGDEHNGTYNVAKVWKNKKEIFQTDGSKHAAALSVYVVGEDIYVAGDEGGVAKVWKNKEELYELANNGSTKSIVVYNGDVYVAGFEKDGSSNVAKVWKNGKELYSLADKGIARSIFIVERK
;
A
#
# COMPACT_ATOMS: atom_id res chain seq x y z
N MET A 1 -39.26 10.95 -9.65
CA MET A 1 -38.68 9.61 -9.67
C MET A 1 -37.22 9.71 -9.20
N LYS A 2 -36.98 9.41 -7.93
CA LYS A 2 -35.62 9.43 -7.35
C LYS A 2 -34.94 8.10 -7.71
N LYS A 3 -33.92 8.15 -8.56
CA LYS A 3 -33.04 7.03 -8.79
C LYS A 3 -32.08 6.89 -7.60
N THR A 4 -32.34 5.90 -6.78
CA THR A 4 -31.44 5.47 -5.71
C THR A 4 -30.22 4.83 -6.35
N PHE A 5 -29.12 5.52 -6.43
CA PHE A 5 -27.83 4.94 -6.77
C PHE A 5 -27.34 4.14 -5.56
N LEU A 6 -27.41 2.82 -5.68
CA LEU A 6 -26.72 1.91 -4.78
C LEU A 6 -25.21 2.04 -5.06
N MET A 7 -24.52 2.82 -4.26
CA MET A 7 -23.05 2.93 -4.30
C MET A 7 -22.47 1.64 -3.71
N VAL A 8 -21.83 0.86 -4.57
CA VAL A 8 -21.02 -0.29 -4.16
C VAL A 8 -19.69 0.26 -3.67
N ALA A 9 -19.58 0.48 -2.39
CA ALA A 9 -18.29 0.57 -1.70
C ALA A 9 -17.72 -0.86 -1.62
N ALA A 10 -17.13 -1.31 -2.72
CA ALA A 10 -16.59 -2.66 -2.86
C ALA A 10 -15.10 -2.67 -2.53
N VAL A 11 -14.75 -2.39 -1.28
CA VAL A 11 -13.49 -2.87 -0.69
C VAL A 11 -13.68 -2.90 0.82
N ALA A 12 -13.71 -4.08 1.42
CA ALA A 12 -13.70 -4.34 2.85
C ALA A 12 -15.05 -4.36 3.61
N ALA A 13 -16.20 -4.46 2.96
CA ALA A 13 -17.44 -4.79 3.66
C ALA A 13 -18.23 -5.86 2.90
N MET A 14 -17.69 -7.07 2.72
CA MET A 14 -18.52 -8.23 2.42
C MET A 14 -18.82 -8.97 3.71
N LEU A 15 -19.95 -8.54 4.29
CA LEU A 15 -21.02 -9.32 4.90
C LEU A 15 -20.62 -10.64 5.58
N ILE A 16 -20.54 -10.58 6.89
CA ILE A 16 -20.88 -11.70 7.75
C ILE A 16 -22.40 -11.91 7.63
N SER A 17 -22.83 -12.78 6.73
CA SER A 17 -24.10 -13.44 6.85
C SER A 17 -23.83 -14.85 7.39
N THR A 18 -24.09 -15.06 8.66
CA THR A 18 -24.27 -16.38 9.24
C THR A 18 -25.49 -17.03 8.56
N GLY A 19 -25.22 -17.89 7.62
CA GLY A 19 -26.23 -18.68 6.95
C GLY A 19 -25.54 -19.87 6.30
N PHE A 20 -25.50 -21.00 7.01
CA PHE A 20 -25.28 -22.29 6.38
C PHE A 20 -26.37 -22.50 5.33
N THR A 21 -26.04 -22.31 4.06
CA THR A 21 -26.84 -22.80 2.94
C THR A 21 -25.95 -23.57 1.98
N ALA A 22 -26.40 -24.76 1.70
CA ALA A 22 -25.79 -25.80 0.89
C ALA A 22 -25.14 -25.24 -0.38
N CYS A 23 -23.98 -25.80 -0.74
CA CYS A 23 -23.30 -25.67 -2.01
C CYS A 23 -24.30 -25.65 -3.19
N LYS A 24 -24.39 -24.52 -3.90
CA LYS A 24 -24.80 -24.52 -5.30
C LYS A 24 -23.55 -24.77 -6.14
N PRO A 25 -23.45 -25.88 -6.87
CA PRO A 25 -22.36 -26.06 -7.82
C PRO A 25 -22.62 -25.19 -9.04
N ASN A 26 -21.56 -24.58 -9.59
CA ASN A 26 -21.47 -23.86 -10.85
C ASN A 26 -21.86 -22.38 -10.92
N SER A 27 -21.21 -21.53 -10.12
CA SER A 27 -20.88 -20.20 -10.64
C SER A 27 -19.45 -20.27 -11.18
N LYS A 28 -19.24 -19.93 -12.48
CA LYS A 28 -17.90 -19.73 -13.03
C LYS A 28 -17.14 -18.77 -12.10
N PRO A 29 -15.84 -19.00 -11.84
CA PRO A 29 -15.04 -18.05 -11.10
C PRO A 29 -15.19 -16.66 -11.75
N LYS A 30 -15.51 -15.65 -10.97
CA LYS A 30 -15.59 -14.29 -11.48
C LYS A 30 -14.22 -13.90 -12.01
N GLU A 31 -14.17 -13.42 -13.25
CA GLU A 31 -12.94 -12.88 -13.81
C GLU A 31 -12.53 -11.62 -13.05
N ILE A 32 -11.23 -11.45 -12.87
CA ILE A 32 -10.66 -10.29 -12.19
C ILE A 32 -9.68 -9.55 -13.09
N ASP A 33 -9.56 -8.26 -12.84
CA ASP A 33 -8.46 -7.43 -13.33
C ASP A 33 -7.51 -7.09 -12.18
N ILE A 34 -6.22 -7.31 -12.40
CA ILE A 34 -5.15 -7.05 -11.45
C ILE A 34 -4.41 -5.80 -11.93
N TYR A 35 -4.45 -4.74 -11.12
CA TYR A 35 -3.74 -3.49 -11.36
C TYR A 35 -2.54 -3.39 -10.43
N VAL A 36 -1.42 -2.95 -10.97
CA VAL A 36 -0.17 -2.78 -10.22
C VAL A 36 0.42 -1.43 -10.57
N SER A 37 0.83 -0.65 -9.56
CA SER A 37 1.63 0.55 -9.77
C SER A 37 3.07 0.34 -9.34
N GLY A 38 3.97 1.14 -9.90
CA GLY A 38 5.37 1.08 -9.56
C GLY A 38 6.23 1.96 -10.46
N SER A 39 7.46 1.51 -10.66
CA SER A 39 8.38 2.18 -11.58
C SER A 39 9.20 1.17 -12.37
N GLU A 40 9.60 1.58 -13.56
CA GLU A 40 10.59 0.93 -14.40
C GLU A 40 11.73 1.89 -14.73
N ARG A 41 12.97 1.42 -14.74
CA ARG A 41 14.12 2.27 -15.10
C ARG A 41 14.29 2.36 -16.62
N ASN A 42 14.30 3.60 -17.11
CA ASN A 42 14.77 3.95 -18.44
C ASN A 42 16.15 4.59 -18.29
N GLY A 43 17.19 3.81 -18.54
CA GLY A 43 18.57 4.23 -18.23
C GLY A 43 18.79 4.42 -16.72
N THR A 44 19.07 5.65 -16.30
CA THR A 44 19.31 6.00 -14.89
C THR A 44 18.06 6.49 -14.16
N LYS A 45 16.98 6.81 -14.88
CA LYS A 45 15.78 7.41 -14.33
C LYS A 45 14.66 6.39 -14.16
N GLY A 46 13.86 6.56 -13.11
CA GLY A 46 12.62 5.80 -12.94
C GLY A 46 11.47 6.45 -13.70
N VAL A 47 10.66 5.65 -14.36
CA VAL A 47 9.40 6.05 -15.01
C VAL A 47 8.25 5.49 -14.21
N ALA A 48 7.32 6.33 -13.77
CA ALA A 48 6.14 5.89 -13.03
C ALA A 48 5.18 5.19 -13.98
N LYS A 49 4.74 3.98 -13.61
CA LYS A 49 3.91 3.11 -14.46
C LYS A 49 2.76 2.46 -13.71
N VAL A 50 1.75 2.10 -14.49
CA VAL A 50 0.67 1.19 -14.08
C VAL A 50 0.61 0.03 -15.07
N TRP A 51 0.53 -1.18 -14.53
CA TRP A 51 0.30 -2.42 -15.28
C TRP A 51 -1.10 -2.96 -14.98
N LYS A 52 -1.68 -3.61 -15.97
CA LYS A 52 -2.94 -4.36 -15.85
C LYS A 52 -2.75 -5.78 -16.37
N ASN A 53 -3.03 -6.79 -15.55
CA ASN A 53 -2.93 -8.21 -15.92
C ASN A 53 -1.56 -8.57 -16.55
N GLY A 54 -0.47 -8.06 -15.95
CA GLY A 54 0.89 -8.32 -16.39
C GLY A 54 1.37 -7.50 -17.60
N LYS A 55 0.54 -6.60 -18.14
CA LYS A 55 0.90 -5.74 -19.27
C LYS A 55 0.86 -4.27 -18.86
N GLU A 56 1.76 -3.47 -19.40
CA GLU A 56 1.71 -2.03 -19.24
C GLU A 56 0.36 -1.47 -19.70
N LEU A 57 -0.26 -0.67 -18.82
CA LEU A 57 -1.50 0.03 -19.10
C LEU A 57 -1.24 1.52 -19.33
N TYR A 58 -0.45 2.14 -18.43
CA TYR A 58 -0.10 3.56 -18.48
C TYR A 58 1.36 3.78 -18.15
N GLU A 59 2.00 4.64 -18.93
CA GLU A 59 3.21 5.35 -18.57
C GLU A 59 2.77 6.73 -18.06
N LEU A 60 2.97 6.98 -16.75
CA LEU A 60 2.44 8.16 -16.08
C LEU A 60 3.33 9.40 -16.23
N THR A 61 4.61 9.19 -16.56
CA THR A 61 5.62 10.24 -16.77
C THR A 61 6.48 9.92 -17.98
N ASP A 62 7.02 10.93 -18.65
CA ASP A 62 7.77 10.83 -19.91
C ASP A 62 9.20 10.31 -19.75
N GLY A 63 9.66 9.99 -18.53
CA GLY A 63 11.01 9.54 -18.24
C GLY A 63 12.08 10.62 -18.33
N SER A 64 11.74 11.86 -18.57
CA SER A 64 12.67 13.00 -18.57
C SER A 64 13.19 13.30 -17.17
N LYS A 65 12.40 12.95 -16.13
CA LYS A 65 12.68 13.04 -14.70
C LYS A 65 12.45 11.69 -14.03
N SER A 66 13.05 11.48 -12.85
CA SER A 66 12.77 10.26 -12.08
C SER A 66 11.41 10.36 -11.40
N ALA A 67 10.60 9.31 -11.55
CA ALA A 67 9.28 9.23 -10.98
C ALA A 67 8.95 7.81 -10.48
N VAL A 68 8.03 7.72 -9.53
CA VAL A 68 7.53 6.45 -8.98
C VAL A 68 6.03 6.59 -8.71
N ALA A 69 5.25 5.57 -9.05
CA ALA A 69 3.87 5.41 -8.61
C ALA A 69 3.83 4.45 -7.40
N ASN A 70 3.65 5.00 -6.19
CA ASN A 70 3.71 4.25 -4.93
C ASN A 70 2.40 3.49 -4.63
N SER A 71 1.27 3.96 -5.11
CA SER A 71 -0.05 3.42 -4.79
C SER A 71 -0.97 3.43 -5.99
N VAL A 72 -1.86 2.42 -6.09
CA VAL A 72 -2.92 2.34 -7.09
C VAL A 72 -4.26 1.99 -6.45
N PHE A 73 -5.34 2.63 -6.93
CA PHE A 73 -6.72 2.36 -6.53
C PHE A 73 -7.63 2.47 -7.75
N VAL A 74 -8.60 1.56 -7.88
CA VAL A 74 -9.49 1.54 -9.03
C VAL A 74 -10.95 1.61 -8.57
N VAL A 75 -11.69 2.55 -9.09
CA VAL A 75 -13.12 2.72 -8.81
C VAL A 75 -13.87 3.25 -10.02
N GLY A 76 -15.02 2.63 -10.34
CA GLY A 76 -15.87 3.08 -11.44
C GLY A 76 -15.24 2.95 -12.85
N GLY A 77 -14.15 2.18 -12.97
CA GLY A 77 -13.36 2.06 -14.20
C GLY A 77 -12.21 3.06 -14.30
N ASP A 78 -12.14 4.06 -13.42
CA ASP A 78 -11.02 5.00 -13.33
C ASP A 78 -9.91 4.41 -12.46
N VAL A 79 -8.66 4.57 -12.91
CA VAL A 79 -7.44 4.17 -12.21
C VAL A 79 -6.79 5.40 -11.61
N TYR A 80 -6.65 5.42 -10.30
CA TYR A 80 -5.95 6.46 -9.56
C TYR A 80 -4.60 5.96 -9.09
N SER A 81 -3.55 6.76 -9.25
CA SER A 81 -2.21 6.45 -8.76
C SER A 81 -1.64 7.64 -7.98
N ALA A 82 -0.90 7.36 -6.92
CA ALA A 82 -0.18 8.38 -6.16
C ALA A 82 1.32 8.05 -6.11
N GLY A 83 2.15 9.08 -6.07
CA GLY A 83 3.59 8.93 -6.04
C GLY A 83 4.32 10.25 -6.07
N PHE A 84 5.43 10.29 -6.77
CA PHE A 84 6.21 11.52 -6.95
C PHE A 84 6.89 11.57 -8.31
N GLU A 85 7.30 12.78 -8.69
CA GLU A 85 8.20 13.06 -9.81
C GLU A 85 9.25 14.10 -9.39
N ASP A 86 10.49 13.89 -9.78
CA ASP A 86 11.61 14.80 -9.53
C ASP A 86 11.46 16.08 -10.36
N ASN A 87 11.55 17.27 -9.75
CA ASN A 87 11.55 18.54 -10.48
C ASN A 87 12.96 18.99 -10.90
N GLY A 88 13.99 18.22 -10.54
CA GLY A 88 15.41 18.50 -10.78
C GLY A 88 16.16 18.89 -9.50
N THR A 89 15.45 19.24 -8.42
CA THR A 89 16.00 19.58 -7.10
C THR A 89 15.32 18.80 -5.98
N HIS A 90 14.01 18.57 -6.09
CA HIS A 90 13.19 17.93 -5.05
C HIS A 90 12.17 16.99 -5.69
N TRP A 91 11.67 16.06 -4.92
CA TRP A 91 10.53 15.23 -5.27
C TRP A 91 9.23 16.00 -5.05
N VAL A 92 8.34 15.95 -6.03
CA VAL A 92 7.03 16.60 -5.98
C VAL A 92 5.96 15.53 -5.88
N ALA A 93 5.18 15.56 -4.80
CA ALA A 93 4.11 14.60 -4.59
C ALA A 93 2.99 14.81 -5.61
N LYS A 94 2.57 13.73 -6.28
CA LYS A 94 1.58 13.78 -7.37
C LYS A 94 0.51 12.71 -7.24
N VAL A 95 -0.63 13.01 -7.81
CA VAL A 95 -1.72 12.04 -8.07
C VAL A 95 -2.04 12.07 -9.55
N TRP A 96 -2.15 10.89 -10.14
CA TRP A 96 -2.60 10.68 -11.52
C TRP A 96 -3.97 10.02 -11.53
N LYS A 97 -4.76 10.33 -12.55
CA LYS A 97 -6.01 9.63 -12.87
C LYS A 97 -5.92 9.11 -14.30
N ASN A 98 -5.99 7.81 -14.47
CA ASN A 98 -5.69 7.11 -15.71
C ASN A 98 -4.26 7.44 -16.15
N ASP A 99 -4.06 8.02 -17.32
CA ASP A 99 -2.77 8.42 -17.89
C ASP A 99 -2.40 9.90 -17.65
N LYS A 100 -3.20 10.64 -16.86
CA LYS A 100 -3.04 12.09 -16.70
C LYS A 100 -2.80 12.51 -15.26
N GLU A 101 -1.93 13.48 -15.09
CA GLU A 101 -1.79 14.17 -13.80
C GLU A 101 -3.13 14.81 -13.40
N LEU A 102 -3.59 14.47 -12.19
CA LEU A 102 -4.79 15.03 -11.60
C LEU A 102 -4.46 16.13 -10.60
N TYR A 103 -3.44 15.92 -9.77
CA TYR A 103 -2.99 16.87 -8.74
C TYR A 103 -1.47 16.86 -8.61
N GLU A 104 -0.89 18.04 -8.51
CA GLU A 104 0.38 18.28 -7.85
C GLU A 104 0.05 18.67 -6.40
N LEU A 105 0.54 17.88 -5.42
CA LEU A 105 0.16 17.99 -4.02
C LEU A 105 1.12 18.86 -3.20
N THR A 106 2.38 18.98 -3.65
CA THR A 106 3.41 19.84 -3.04
C THR A 106 3.96 20.81 -4.08
N ASP A 107 4.49 21.94 -3.65
CA ASP A 107 4.99 23.00 -4.53
C ASP A 107 6.44 22.77 -5.02
N GLY A 108 7.07 21.70 -4.57
CA GLY A 108 8.44 21.33 -4.96
C GLY A 108 9.54 22.20 -4.34
N THR A 109 9.24 23.02 -3.34
CA THR A 109 10.26 23.77 -2.56
C THR A 109 10.99 22.87 -1.57
N ASN A 110 10.33 21.79 -1.12
CA ASN A 110 10.89 20.68 -0.35
C ASN A 110 10.61 19.37 -1.06
N SER A 111 11.35 18.30 -0.70
CA SER A 111 11.00 16.98 -1.16
C SER A 111 9.72 16.49 -0.50
N GLY A 112 8.77 16.03 -1.32
CA GLY A 112 7.52 15.45 -0.88
C GLY A 112 7.13 14.22 -1.68
N GLU A 113 6.47 13.26 -1.05
CA GLU A 113 5.96 12.06 -1.69
C GLU A 113 4.51 11.80 -1.28
N ALA A 114 3.74 11.26 -2.22
CA ALA A 114 2.44 10.65 -1.98
C ALA A 114 2.64 9.12 -1.89
N ASN A 115 2.53 8.56 -0.69
CA ASN A 115 2.88 7.16 -0.44
C ASN A 115 1.70 6.20 -0.63
N SER A 116 0.50 6.66 -0.33
CA SER A 116 -0.71 5.84 -0.37
C SER A 116 -1.91 6.68 -0.76
N LEU A 117 -2.85 6.11 -1.51
CA LEU A 117 -4.12 6.75 -1.80
C LEU A 117 -5.30 5.80 -1.54
N PHE A 118 -6.44 6.40 -1.23
CA PHE A 118 -7.73 5.74 -1.11
C PHE A 118 -8.81 6.64 -1.73
N VAL A 119 -9.74 6.06 -2.51
CA VAL A 119 -10.84 6.82 -3.11
C VAL A 119 -12.15 6.40 -2.46
N ALA A 120 -12.87 7.36 -1.88
CA ALA A 120 -14.18 7.16 -1.28
C ALA A 120 -15.06 8.39 -1.50
N ASP A 121 -16.35 8.19 -1.80
CA ASP A 121 -17.33 9.26 -2.01
C ASP A 121 -16.85 10.36 -2.97
N ASP A 122 -16.29 9.94 -4.12
CA ASP A 122 -15.70 10.79 -5.17
C ASP A 122 -14.56 11.71 -4.67
N LYS A 123 -13.91 11.34 -3.58
CA LYS A 123 -12.78 12.07 -3.00
C LYS A 123 -11.55 11.19 -2.95
N VAL A 124 -10.42 11.76 -3.32
CA VAL A 124 -9.11 11.13 -3.24
C VAL A 124 -8.47 11.54 -1.92
N TYR A 125 -8.20 10.56 -1.07
CA TYR A 125 -7.42 10.74 0.16
C TYR A 125 -6.01 10.22 -0.10
N THR A 126 -5.00 11.04 0.23
CA THR A 126 -3.60 10.69 -0.03
C THR A 126 -2.79 10.92 1.24
N ALA A 127 -2.01 9.93 1.64
CA ALA A 127 -1.04 10.03 2.73
C ALA A 127 0.36 10.19 2.15
N GLY A 128 1.19 11.00 2.81
CA GLY A 128 2.55 11.25 2.40
C GLY A 128 3.26 12.28 3.28
N TYR A 129 4.18 13.03 2.71
CA TYR A 129 4.92 14.07 3.42
C TYR A 129 5.30 15.23 2.50
N ASP A 130 5.70 16.34 3.11
CA ASP A 130 6.28 17.52 2.50
C ASP A 130 7.35 18.07 3.45
N GLY A 131 8.62 17.96 3.09
CA GLY A 131 9.74 18.19 3.99
C GLY A 131 9.69 17.27 5.20
N ASN A 132 9.61 17.84 6.39
CA ASN A 132 9.54 17.10 7.66
C ASN A 132 8.10 16.84 8.15
N VAL A 133 7.09 17.28 7.41
CA VAL A 133 5.70 17.24 7.84
C VAL A 133 4.99 16.04 7.23
N ALA A 134 4.46 15.14 8.06
CA ALA A 134 3.53 14.11 7.62
C ALA A 134 2.18 14.76 7.25
N LYS A 135 1.65 14.44 6.08
CA LYS A 135 0.45 15.07 5.53
C LYS A 135 -0.62 14.07 5.13
N LEU A 136 -1.86 14.50 5.27
CA LEU A 136 -3.05 13.90 4.67
C LEU A 136 -3.68 14.92 3.72
N TRP A 137 -3.77 14.57 2.44
CA TRP A 137 -4.52 15.37 1.47
C TRP A 137 -5.90 14.76 1.24
N LYS A 138 -6.89 15.63 1.08
CA LYS A 138 -8.22 15.32 0.56
C LYS A 138 -8.40 16.06 -0.74
N ASN A 139 -8.38 15.35 -1.87
CA ASN A 139 -8.15 15.93 -3.18
C ASN A 139 -6.81 16.71 -3.14
N LYS A 140 -6.84 18.03 -3.40
CA LYS A 140 -5.65 18.90 -3.34
C LYS A 140 -5.46 19.59 -1.97
N SER A 141 -6.44 19.49 -1.07
CA SER A 141 -6.39 20.19 0.23
C SER A 141 -5.58 19.42 1.25
N ALA A 142 -4.45 19.98 1.69
CA ALA A 142 -3.57 19.40 2.68
C ALA A 142 -4.04 19.63 4.13
N THR A 143 -3.81 18.66 4.98
CA THR A 143 -3.89 18.76 6.45
C THR A 143 -2.62 18.19 7.05
N ASP A 144 -1.96 18.94 7.89
CA ASP A 144 -0.75 18.53 8.58
C ASP A 144 -1.11 17.55 9.71
N LEU A 145 -0.42 16.41 9.74
CA LEU A 145 -0.54 15.40 10.80
C LEU A 145 0.46 15.65 11.93
N THR A 146 1.54 16.37 11.64
CA THR A 146 2.61 16.74 12.57
C THR A 146 3.00 18.20 12.38
N ASP A 147 3.69 18.79 13.33
CA ASP A 147 4.06 20.21 13.35
C ASP A 147 5.35 20.55 12.58
N GLY A 148 6.04 19.56 12.03
CA GLY A 148 7.28 19.70 11.28
C GLY A 148 8.54 19.93 12.13
N SER A 149 8.42 19.98 13.46
CA SER A 149 9.58 20.11 14.37
C SER A 149 10.49 18.87 14.34
N LYS A 150 9.97 17.73 13.91
CA LYS A 150 10.67 16.45 13.77
C LYS A 150 10.34 15.82 12.42
N SER A 151 11.25 14.99 11.91
CA SER A 151 11.00 14.25 10.68
C SER A 151 9.80 13.31 10.85
N ALA A 152 8.84 13.42 9.95
CA ALA A 152 7.62 12.63 9.97
C ALA A 152 7.18 12.24 8.55
N VAL A 153 6.59 11.06 8.43
CA VAL A 153 6.05 10.53 7.18
C VAL A 153 4.72 9.83 7.45
N ALA A 154 3.73 10.08 6.62
CA ALA A 154 2.52 9.28 6.55
C ALA A 154 2.67 8.26 5.40
N ASN A 155 2.62 6.95 5.73
CA ASN A 155 2.90 5.87 4.79
C ASN A 155 1.65 5.26 4.17
N SER A 156 0.54 5.21 4.89
CA SER A 156 -0.67 4.54 4.43
C SER A 156 -1.93 5.26 4.87
N VAL A 157 -2.97 5.25 4.03
CA VAL A 157 -4.30 5.78 4.34
C VAL A 157 -5.37 4.74 4.07
N PHE A 158 -6.37 4.67 4.96
CA PHE A 158 -7.55 3.83 4.82
C PHE A 158 -8.80 4.61 5.24
N VAL A 159 -9.86 4.51 4.44
CA VAL A 159 -11.14 5.19 4.75
C VAL A 159 -12.19 4.14 5.13
N ALA A 160 -12.73 4.25 6.34
CA ALA A 160 -13.80 3.40 6.86
C ALA A 160 -15.01 4.28 7.23
N GLY A 161 -16.01 4.33 6.37
CA GLY A 161 -17.15 5.24 6.51
C GLY A 161 -16.69 6.70 6.55
N SER A 162 -17.02 7.42 7.62
CA SER A 162 -16.59 8.82 7.80
C SER A 162 -15.21 8.97 8.47
N LYS A 163 -14.55 7.87 8.84
CA LYS A 163 -13.27 7.88 9.54
C LYS A 163 -12.15 7.66 8.55
N VAL A 164 -11.15 8.54 8.56
CA VAL A 164 -9.91 8.44 7.78
C VAL A 164 -8.79 8.04 8.73
N TYR A 165 -8.19 6.90 8.51
CA TYR A 165 -7.05 6.40 9.27
C TYR A 165 -5.79 6.58 8.45
N THR A 166 -4.73 7.05 9.10
CA THR A 166 -3.42 7.25 8.50
C THR A 166 -2.38 6.64 9.43
N THR A 167 -1.37 5.99 8.89
CA THR A 167 -0.26 5.45 9.68
C THR A 167 1.08 5.87 9.09
N GLY A 168 2.09 5.91 9.94
CA GLY A 168 3.43 6.32 9.57
C GLY A 168 4.34 6.42 10.79
N TYR A 169 5.20 7.42 10.82
CA TYR A 169 6.05 7.70 11.97
C TYR A 169 6.31 9.19 12.15
N GLU A 170 6.68 9.58 13.35
CA GLU A 170 7.28 10.87 13.71
C GLU A 170 8.45 10.63 14.63
N ASN A 171 9.63 11.18 14.31
CA ASN A 171 10.87 11.00 15.07
C ASN A 171 11.18 9.51 15.33
N HIS A 172 11.04 8.66 14.31
CA HIS A 172 11.21 7.19 14.38
C HIS A 172 10.28 6.49 15.39
N VAL A 173 9.11 7.06 15.70
CA VAL A 173 8.07 6.40 16.50
C VAL A 173 6.86 6.16 15.64
N ALA A 174 6.49 4.89 15.48
CA ALA A 174 5.33 4.49 14.70
C ALA A 174 4.02 5.03 15.32
N LYS A 175 3.21 5.68 14.49
CA LYS A 175 1.97 6.35 14.89
C LYS A 175 0.79 5.99 14.00
N VAL A 176 -0.38 6.11 14.59
CA VAL A 176 -1.67 6.07 13.88
C VAL A 176 -2.42 7.37 14.18
N TRP A 177 -2.91 7.99 13.11
CA TRP A 177 -3.81 9.16 13.17
C TRP A 177 -5.21 8.75 12.71
N ARG A 178 -6.23 9.38 13.29
CA ARG A 178 -7.62 9.27 12.84
C ARG A 178 -8.21 10.67 12.66
N ASN A 179 -8.75 10.95 11.47
CA ASN A 179 -9.28 12.26 11.11
C ASN A 179 -8.27 13.38 11.44
N SER A 180 -7.01 13.17 11.06
CA SER A 180 -5.87 14.08 11.24
C SER A 180 -5.45 14.33 12.71
N LYS A 181 -5.96 13.58 13.68
CA LYS A 181 -5.51 13.64 15.07
C LYS A 181 -4.80 12.35 15.44
N GLU A 182 -3.69 12.44 16.16
CA GLU A 182 -3.02 11.26 16.70
C GLU A 182 -4.02 10.44 17.52
N LEU A 183 -4.18 9.17 17.14
CA LEU A 183 -5.02 8.22 17.85
C LEU A 183 -4.18 7.51 18.92
N PHE A 184 -2.98 7.06 18.53
CA PHE A 184 -2.00 6.47 19.44
C PHE A 184 -0.61 6.33 18.77
N ALA A 185 0.45 6.34 19.60
CA ALA A 185 1.75 5.80 19.25
C ALA A 185 1.75 4.29 19.50
N LEU A 186 2.34 3.52 18.60
CA LEU A 186 2.36 2.05 18.67
C LEU A 186 3.41 1.54 19.64
N THR A 187 4.55 2.21 19.71
CA THR A 187 5.70 1.85 20.54
C THR A 187 6.35 3.10 21.14
N SER A 188 7.33 2.90 22.02
CA SER A 188 8.22 3.96 22.51
C SER A 188 9.64 3.87 21.91
N ASN A 189 9.94 2.80 21.18
CA ASN A 189 11.23 2.55 20.56
C ASN A 189 11.25 3.03 19.12
N SER A 190 12.44 2.99 18.48
CA SER A 190 12.58 3.28 17.06
C SER A 190 11.76 2.28 16.23
N SER A 191 10.82 2.80 15.47
CA SER A 191 9.81 1.99 14.78
C SER A 191 9.19 2.76 13.63
N HIS A 192 8.66 2.03 12.66
CA HIS A 192 7.93 2.58 11.53
C HIS A 192 6.64 1.78 11.31
N ALA A 193 5.58 2.46 10.91
CA ALA A 193 4.33 1.83 10.49
C ALA A 193 4.14 2.09 8.99
N TYR A 194 3.99 1.01 8.20
CA TYR A 194 3.97 1.07 6.74
C TYR A 194 2.59 0.90 6.14
N SER A 195 1.72 0.12 6.78
CA SER A 195 0.40 -0.21 6.23
C SER A 195 -0.67 -0.17 7.32
N VAL A 196 -1.85 0.34 6.98
CA VAL A 196 -3.04 0.30 7.83
C VAL A 196 -4.20 -0.39 7.11
N PHE A 197 -4.92 -1.25 7.82
CA PHE A 197 -6.14 -1.90 7.39
C PHE A 197 -7.18 -1.84 8.52
N VAL A 198 -8.45 -1.58 8.18
CA VAL A 198 -9.49 -1.40 9.20
C VAL A 198 -10.66 -2.34 8.95
N VAL A 199 -11.06 -3.09 9.98
CA VAL A 199 -12.24 -3.94 9.97
C VAL A 199 -13.14 -3.53 11.14
N GLY A 200 -14.31 -2.99 10.84
CA GLY A 200 -15.19 -2.42 11.89
C GLY A 200 -14.48 -1.29 12.66
N GLU A 201 -14.26 -1.48 13.95
CA GLU A 201 -13.51 -0.54 14.80
C GLU A 201 -12.05 -0.96 15.03
N ASP A 202 -11.64 -2.12 14.54
CA ASP A 202 -10.29 -2.64 14.71
C ASP A 202 -9.35 -2.10 13.66
N VAL A 203 -8.24 -1.51 14.10
CA VAL A 203 -7.19 -0.94 13.28
C VAL A 203 -5.98 -1.88 13.31
N TYR A 204 -5.66 -2.46 12.18
CA TYR A 204 -4.49 -3.31 11.99
C TYR A 204 -3.38 -2.48 11.35
N THR A 205 -2.19 -2.53 11.91
CA THR A 205 -1.03 -1.77 11.44
C THR A 205 0.16 -2.71 11.30
N ALA A 206 0.78 -2.73 10.12
CA ALA A 206 2.02 -3.46 9.87
C ALA A 206 3.21 -2.51 9.85
N GLY A 207 4.36 -2.97 10.36
CA GLY A 207 5.56 -2.16 10.45
C GLY A 207 6.76 -2.90 10.98
N ASP A 208 7.70 -2.17 11.55
CA ASP A 208 8.85 -2.70 12.26
C ASP A 208 9.11 -1.95 13.57
N GLU A 209 9.90 -2.59 14.44
CA GLU A 209 10.46 -1.99 15.66
C GLU A 209 11.88 -2.50 15.86
N HIS A 210 12.81 -1.58 16.21
CA HIS A 210 14.20 -1.93 16.46
C HIS A 210 14.37 -2.55 17.86
N ASN A 211 14.95 -3.76 17.94
CA ASN A 211 15.14 -4.50 19.18
C ASN A 211 16.50 -4.26 19.87
N GLY A 212 17.26 -3.27 19.39
CA GLY A 212 18.63 -2.98 19.81
C GLY A 212 19.70 -3.48 18.83
N THR A 213 19.38 -4.48 17.99
CA THR A 213 20.28 -5.06 16.98
C THR A 213 19.66 -5.06 15.58
N TYR A 214 18.43 -5.48 15.48
CA TYR A 214 17.70 -5.66 14.20
C TYR A 214 16.36 -4.96 14.23
N ASN A 215 15.85 -4.61 13.07
CA ASN A 215 14.43 -4.30 12.89
C ASN A 215 13.66 -5.63 12.92
N VAL A 216 12.59 -5.68 13.70
CA VAL A 216 11.71 -6.83 13.87
C VAL A 216 10.37 -6.50 13.21
N ALA A 217 9.94 -7.32 12.27
CA ALA A 217 8.63 -7.14 11.65
C ALA A 217 7.52 -7.32 12.69
N LYS A 218 6.56 -6.39 12.72
CA LYS A 218 5.46 -6.40 13.68
C LYS A 218 4.12 -6.09 13.05
N VAL A 219 3.07 -6.64 13.67
CA VAL A 219 1.68 -6.21 13.43
C VAL A 219 1.03 -5.88 14.75
N TRP A 220 0.35 -4.76 14.78
CA TRP A 220 -0.47 -4.32 15.90
C TRP A 220 -1.95 -4.32 15.52
N LYS A 221 -2.80 -4.79 16.43
CA LYS A 221 -4.26 -4.58 16.40
C LYS A 221 -4.60 -3.49 17.41
N ASN A 222 -5.09 -2.36 16.95
CA ASN A 222 -5.21 -1.14 17.74
C ASN A 222 -3.82 -0.74 18.28
N LYS A 223 -3.57 -0.85 19.57
CA LYS A 223 -2.25 -0.59 20.17
C LYS A 223 -1.52 -1.87 20.58
N LYS A 224 -2.23 -3.02 20.55
CA LYS A 224 -1.70 -4.29 21.04
C LYS A 224 -0.94 -5.00 19.93
N GLU A 225 0.33 -5.35 20.18
CA GLU A 225 1.07 -6.25 19.32
C GLU A 225 0.39 -7.62 19.24
N ILE A 226 0.23 -8.12 18.02
CA ILE A 226 -0.40 -9.43 17.75
C ILE A 226 0.50 -10.37 16.94
N PHE A 227 1.57 -9.86 16.33
CA PHE A 227 2.55 -10.62 15.56
C PHE A 227 3.91 -9.94 15.64
N GLN A 228 4.97 -10.76 15.68
CA GLN A 228 6.34 -10.33 15.42
C GLN A 228 7.17 -11.51 14.88
N THR A 229 8.23 -11.21 14.12
CA THR A 229 9.29 -12.17 13.78
C THR A 229 10.19 -12.42 14.98
N ASP A 230 11.09 -13.43 14.92
CA ASP A 230 11.93 -13.85 16.06
C ASP A 230 13.00 -12.81 16.45
N GLY A 231 13.24 -11.80 15.61
CA GLY A 231 14.19 -10.73 15.87
C GLY A 231 15.66 -11.11 15.72
N SER A 232 15.97 -12.28 15.14
CA SER A 232 17.33 -12.74 14.86
C SER A 232 17.94 -12.16 13.59
N LYS A 233 17.12 -11.52 12.74
CA LYS A 233 17.49 -10.89 11.46
C LYS A 233 16.70 -9.61 11.26
N HIS A 234 17.16 -8.74 10.34
CA HIS A 234 16.34 -7.62 9.91
C HIS A 234 15.09 -8.11 9.20
N ALA A 235 13.93 -7.62 9.62
CA ALA A 235 12.63 -7.93 9.05
C ALA A 235 11.72 -6.69 9.07
N ALA A 236 10.80 -6.61 8.12
CA ALA A 236 9.77 -5.59 8.07
C ALA A 236 8.44 -6.19 7.59
N ALA A 237 7.34 -5.85 8.24
CA ALA A 237 5.99 -6.10 7.78
C ALA A 237 5.51 -4.88 6.97
N LEU A 238 5.46 -4.99 5.65
CA LEU A 238 5.27 -3.86 4.74
C LEU A 238 3.81 -3.64 4.34
N SER A 239 3.00 -4.70 4.37
CA SER A 239 1.59 -4.61 4.03
C SER A 239 0.77 -5.62 4.83
N VAL A 240 -0.40 -5.21 5.32
CA VAL A 240 -1.36 -6.06 6.04
C VAL A 240 -2.71 -6.07 5.33
N TYR A 241 -3.33 -7.24 5.25
CA TYR A 241 -4.67 -7.45 4.73
C TYR A 241 -5.46 -8.41 5.63
N VAL A 242 -6.72 -8.11 5.91
CA VAL A 242 -7.53 -8.91 6.84
C VAL A 242 -8.79 -9.41 6.14
N VAL A 243 -9.06 -10.70 6.25
CA VAL A 243 -10.28 -11.35 5.74
C VAL A 243 -10.90 -12.18 6.85
N GLY A 244 -12.06 -11.73 7.37
CA GLY A 244 -12.65 -12.37 8.54
C GLY A 244 -11.71 -12.29 9.75
N GLU A 245 -11.28 -13.45 10.25
CA GLU A 245 -10.32 -13.57 11.36
C GLU A 245 -8.87 -13.77 10.87
N ASP A 246 -8.67 -14.01 9.56
CA ASP A 246 -7.37 -14.25 8.99
C ASP A 246 -6.61 -12.96 8.71
N ILE A 247 -5.39 -12.86 9.21
CA ILE A 247 -4.49 -11.74 9.05
C ILE A 247 -3.34 -12.17 8.15
N TYR A 248 -3.24 -11.54 6.98
CA TYR A 248 -2.17 -11.76 6.01
C TYR A 248 -1.19 -10.58 6.05
N VAL A 249 0.09 -10.90 6.06
CA VAL A 249 1.18 -9.91 6.14
C VAL A 249 2.17 -10.21 5.04
N ALA A 250 2.50 -9.22 4.24
CA ALA A 250 3.60 -9.28 3.29
C ALA A 250 4.76 -8.41 3.78
N GLY A 251 5.99 -8.91 3.63
CA GLY A 251 7.18 -8.23 4.11
C GLY A 251 8.44 -8.92 3.63
N ASP A 252 9.51 -8.70 4.37
CA ASP A 252 10.78 -9.40 4.19
C ASP A 252 11.45 -9.72 5.53
N GLU A 253 12.29 -10.75 5.53
CA GLU A 253 13.11 -11.16 6.64
C GLU A 253 14.45 -11.72 6.14
N GLY A 254 15.55 -11.13 6.60
CA GLY A 254 16.89 -11.52 6.16
C GLY A 254 17.13 -11.36 4.66
N GLY A 255 16.39 -10.45 3.99
CA GLY A 255 16.45 -10.23 2.54
C GLY A 255 15.58 -11.19 1.71
N VAL A 256 14.80 -12.05 2.36
CA VAL A 256 13.84 -12.98 1.72
C VAL A 256 12.46 -12.35 1.73
N ALA A 257 11.84 -12.22 0.56
CA ALA A 257 10.45 -11.76 0.43
C ALA A 257 9.50 -12.84 0.95
N LYS A 258 8.63 -12.49 1.91
CA LYS A 258 7.78 -13.45 2.62
C LYS A 258 6.33 -13.00 2.74
N VAL A 259 5.46 -14.00 2.96
CA VAL A 259 4.09 -13.81 3.41
C VAL A 259 3.87 -14.63 4.67
N TRP A 260 3.27 -14.02 5.68
CA TRP A 260 2.79 -14.69 6.90
C TRP A 260 1.27 -14.66 6.93
N LYS A 261 0.66 -15.70 7.52
CA LYS A 261 -0.76 -15.78 7.85
C LYS A 261 -0.91 -16.17 9.31
N ASN A 262 -1.62 -15.38 10.10
CA ASN A 262 -1.92 -15.68 11.51
C ASN A 262 -0.68 -16.07 12.33
N LYS A 263 0.45 -15.37 12.12
CA LYS A 263 1.76 -15.57 12.76
C LYS A 263 2.65 -16.66 12.15
N GLU A 264 2.15 -17.48 11.27
CA GLU A 264 2.92 -18.54 10.61
C GLU A 264 3.38 -18.09 9.23
N GLU A 265 4.57 -18.50 8.82
CA GLU A 265 5.04 -18.30 7.47
C GLU A 265 4.17 -19.11 6.50
N LEU A 266 3.59 -18.41 5.51
CA LEU A 266 2.75 -19.01 4.49
C LEU A 266 3.51 -19.26 3.18
N TYR A 267 4.35 -18.30 2.77
CA TYR A 267 5.14 -18.39 1.54
C TYR A 267 6.49 -17.68 1.68
N GLU A 268 7.52 -18.28 1.11
CA GLU A 268 8.72 -17.61 0.63
C GLU A 268 8.56 -17.32 -0.86
N LEU A 269 8.74 -16.07 -1.27
CA LEU A 269 8.47 -15.62 -2.64
C LEU A 269 9.74 -15.43 -3.47
N ALA A 270 10.79 -14.89 -2.86
CA ALA A 270 12.06 -14.61 -3.52
C ALA A 270 13.20 -14.50 -2.49
N ASN A 271 14.35 -15.13 -2.79
CA ASN A 271 15.51 -15.15 -1.88
C ASN A 271 16.28 -13.85 -1.78
N ASN A 272 16.19 -12.97 -2.72
CA ASN A 272 16.79 -11.63 -2.71
C ASN A 272 15.74 -10.65 -3.20
N GLY A 273 14.77 -10.33 -2.34
CA GLY A 273 13.64 -9.53 -2.75
C GLY A 273 12.93 -8.88 -1.58
N SER A 274 11.89 -8.14 -1.90
CA SER A 274 10.98 -7.57 -0.91
C SER A 274 9.59 -7.48 -1.50
N THR A 275 8.60 -7.77 -0.68
CA THR A 275 7.21 -7.48 -1.01
C THR A 275 6.91 -5.99 -0.78
N LYS A 276 5.83 -5.48 -1.36
CA LYS A 276 5.39 -4.09 -1.15
C LYS A 276 3.91 -3.99 -0.81
N SER A 277 3.09 -4.86 -1.38
CA SER A 277 1.64 -4.79 -1.21
C SER A 277 1.02 -6.18 -1.31
N ILE A 278 0.01 -6.46 -0.49
CA ILE A 278 -0.74 -7.71 -0.47
C ILE A 278 -2.24 -7.42 -0.60
N VAL A 279 -2.94 -8.26 -1.37
CA VAL A 279 -4.39 -8.31 -1.47
C VAL A 279 -4.83 -9.76 -1.44
N VAL A 280 -5.91 -10.06 -0.72
CA VAL A 280 -6.53 -11.38 -0.72
C VAL A 280 -7.90 -11.28 -1.39
N TYR A 281 -8.13 -12.11 -2.39
CA TYR A 281 -9.39 -12.15 -3.13
C TYR A 281 -9.85 -13.59 -3.33
N ASN A 282 -11.05 -13.92 -2.86
CA ASN A 282 -11.64 -15.28 -2.92
C ASN A 282 -10.71 -16.40 -2.39
N GLY A 283 -9.93 -16.10 -1.35
CA GLY A 283 -8.96 -17.04 -0.76
C GLY A 283 -7.62 -17.10 -1.48
N ASP A 284 -7.47 -16.50 -2.65
CA ASP A 284 -6.18 -16.36 -3.33
C ASP A 284 -5.40 -15.16 -2.80
N VAL A 285 -4.12 -15.35 -2.52
CA VAL A 285 -3.20 -14.33 -2.02
C VAL A 285 -2.38 -13.77 -3.18
N TYR A 286 -2.46 -12.46 -3.40
CA TYR A 286 -1.71 -11.74 -4.45
C TYR A 286 -0.75 -10.76 -3.79
N VAL A 287 0.50 -10.75 -4.25
CA VAL A 287 1.56 -9.90 -3.69
C VAL A 287 2.29 -9.20 -4.83
N ALA A 288 2.50 -7.89 -4.69
CA ALA A 288 3.39 -7.10 -5.54
C ALA A 288 4.69 -6.82 -4.81
N GLY A 289 5.81 -6.78 -5.56
CA GLY A 289 7.13 -6.51 -5.02
C GLY A 289 8.21 -6.63 -6.08
N PHE A 290 9.38 -7.06 -5.67
CA PHE A 290 10.50 -7.30 -6.59
C PHE A 290 11.38 -8.46 -6.11
N GLU A 291 12.09 -9.05 -7.04
CA GLU A 291 13.22 -9.95 -6.82
C GLU A 291 14.47 -9.32 -7.46
N LYS A 292 15.63 -9.51 -6.83
CA LYS A 292 16.91 -9.06 -7.42
C LYS A 292 17.41 -10.10 -8.40
N ASP A 293 17.70 -9.65 -9.60
CA ASP A 293 18.49 -10.39 -10.59
C ASP A 293 19.82 -9.63 -10.82
N GLY A 294 20.88 -10.18 -10.27
CA GLY A 294 22.16 -9.49 -10.21
C GLY A 294 22.06 -8.15 -9.45
N SER A 295 22.34 -7.04 -10.12
CA SER A 295 22.26 -5.69 -9.58
C SER A 295 20.90 -5.00 -9.81
N SER A 296 19.97 -5.63 -10.53
CA SER A 296 18.69 -5.07 -10.90
C SER A 296 17.56 -5.63 -10.02
N ASN A 297 16.54 -4.82 -9.80
CA ASN A 297 15.28 -5.29 -9.25
C ASN A 297 14.35 -5.63 -10.42
N VAL A 298 13.77 -6.81 -10.42
CA VAL A 298 12.75 -7.25 -11.37
C VAL A 298 11.39 -7.09 -10.69
N ALA A 299 10.52 -6.24 -11.24
CA ALA A 299 9.19 -6.03 -10.71
C ALA A 299 8.32 -7.26 -10.92
N LYS A 300 7.73 -7.80 -9.84
CA LYS A 300 6.99 -9.06 -9.88
C LYS A 300 5.64 -8.98 -9.18
N VAL A 301 4.76 -9.87 -9.61
CA VAL A 301 3.52 -10.23 -8.91
C VAL A 301 3.53 -11.73 -8.67
N TRP A 302 3.22 -12.13 -7.45
CA TRP A 302 3.03 -13.53 -7.06
C TRP A 302 1.57 -13.80 -6.74
N LYS A 303 1.12 -15.02 -7.03
CA LYS A 303 -0.17 -15.57 -6.62
C LYS A 303 0.05 -16.89 -5.87
N ASN A 304 -0.42 -16.97 -4.63
CA ASN A 304 -0.32 -18.18 -3.79
C ASN A 304 1.10 -18.76 -3.75
N GLY A 305 2.10 -17.90 -3.53
CA GLY A 305 3.51 -18.28 -3.43
C GLY A 305 4.22 -18.51 -4.76
N LYS A 306 3.54 -18.40 -5.91
CA LYS A 306 4.13 -18.60 -7.24
C LYS A 306 4.11 -17.31 -8.05
N GLU A 307 5.16 -17.10 -8.84
CA GLU A 307 5.21 -15.99 -9.79
C GLU A 307 4.01 -16.07 -10.74
N LEU A 308 3.27 -14.96 -10.84
CA LEU A 308 2.17 -14.78 -11.78
C LEU A 308 2.58 -13.89 -12.96
N TYR A 309 3.32 -12.79 -12.68
CA TYR A 309 3.82 -11.86 -13.68
C TYR A 309 5.22 -11.39 -13.33
N SER A 310 6.08 -11.28 -14.36
CA SER A 310 7.24 -10.40 -14.39
C SER A 310 6.83 -9.14 -15.16
N LEU A 311 6.89 -7.97 -14.53
CA LEU A 311 6.34 -6.72 -15.06
C LEU A 311 7.40 -5.86 -15.75
N ALA A 312 8.61 -5.82 -15.20
CA ALA A 312 9.72 -5.01 -15.69
C ALA A 312 11.05 -5.56 -15.19
N ASP A 313 12.05 -5.68 -16.06
CA ASP A 313 13.37 -6.24 -15.75
C ASP A 313 14.25 -5.31 -14.90
N LYS A 314 13.89 -4.02 -14.82
CA LYS A 314 14.58 -3.01 -14.01
C LYS A 314 13.55 -2.14 -13.30
N GLY A 315 12.74 -2.75 -12.43
CA GLY A 315 11.61 -2.07 -11.84
C GLY A 315 11.23 -2.59 -10.45
N ILE A 316 10.26 -1.92 -9.85
CA ILE A 316 9.65 -2.29 -8.57
C ILE A 316 8.14 -2.17 -8.70
N ALA A 317 7.42 -3.24 -8.40
CA ALA A 317 5.98 -3.21 -8.18
C ALA A 317 5.69 -2.75 -6.74
N ARG A 318 4.98 -1.63 -6.59
CA ARG A 318 4.77 -0.94 -5.30
C ARG A 318 3.43 -1.25 -4.66
N SER A 319 2.37 -1.29 -5.45
CA SER A 319 1.00 -1.48 -4.95
C SER A 319 0.22 -2.38 -5.90
N ILE A 320 -0.68 -3.17 -5.35
CA ILE A 320 -1.57 -4.05 -6.11
C ILE A 320 -3.03 -3.80 -5.73
N PHE A 321 -3.92 -3.79 -6.71
CA PHE A 321 -5.36 -3.65 -6.55
C PHE A 321 -6.11 -4.62 -7.45
N ILE A 322 -7.19 -5.21 -6.97
CA ILE A 322 -7.98 -6.20 -7.72
C ILE A 322 -9.41 -5.68 -7.90
N VAL A 323 -9.94 -5.84 -9.11
CA VAL A 323 -11.31 -5.50 -9.48
C VAL A 323 -11.99 -6.72 -10.11
N GLU A 324 -13.21 -7.05 -9.67
CA GLU A 324 -14.06 -8.01 -10.37
C GLU A 324 -14.51 -7.43 -11.71
N ARG A 325 -14.38 -8.20 -12.78
CA ARG A 325 -15.02 -7.86 -14.07
C ARG A 325 -16.53 -8.04 -13.96
N LYS A 326 -17.25 -7.04 -14.45
CA LYS A 326 -18.71 -7.07 -14.52
C LYS A 326 -19.18 -7.91 -15.69
#